data_38b3ec47328f93b599a91f36877f8c9f
#
_entry.id   38b3ec47328f93b599a91f36877f8c9f
#
_cell.length_a   1.000
_cell.length_b   1.000
_cell.length_c   1.000
_cell.angle_alpha   90.00
_cell.angle_beta   90.00
_cell.angle_gamma   90.00
#
_symmetry.space_group_name_H-M   'P 1'
#
loop_
_entity.id
_entity.type
_entity.pdbx_description
1 polymer ?
#
loop_
_entity_poly.entity_id
_entity_poly.type
_entity_poly.pdbx_seq_one_letter_code
_entity_poly.pdbx_strand_id
1 'polypeptide(L)'
;IVIKYEDMIDKPMQTIMQLIIFLKNVGVESNFTDQKIVNAVESTNFTNLNKMETELGFEESIYGTKFFNIGKKNQWKKNLSAFHTQDIEKSFAQTMKKFGYLY
;
A
#
# COMPACT_ATOMS: atom_id res chain seq x y z
N ILE A 1 -0.39 14.98 0.11
CA ILE A 1 -1.16 13.90 -0.54
C ILE A 1 -1.44 12.77 0.43
N VAL A 2 -2.57 12.12 0.29
CA VAL A 2 -2.91 10.87 1.00
C VAL A 2 -3.18 9.81 -0.04
N ILE A 3 -2.53 8.67 0.08
CA ILE A 3 -2.70 7.52 -0.79
C ILE A 3 -3.28 6.39 0.05
N LYS A 4 -4.40 5.83 -0.38
CA LYS A 4 -5.02 4.69 0.28
C LYS A 4 -4.40 3.38 -0.23
N TYR A 5 -4.22 2.44 0.66
CA TYR A 5 -3.73 1.11 0.32
C TYR A 5 -4.61 0.40 -0.72
N GLU A 6 -5.93 0.55 -0.57
CA GLU A 6 -6.91 0.00 -1.50
C GLU A 6 -6.73 0.54 -2.92
N ASP A 7 -6.43 1.83 -3.07
CA ASP A 7 -6.17 2.44 -4.38
C ASP A 7 -4.86 1.93 -4.99
N MET A 8 -3.84 1.69 -4.16
CA MET A 8 -2.58 1.08 -4.64
C MET A 8 -2.79 -0.34 -5.18
N ILE A 9 -3.70 -1.10 -4.59
CA ILE A 9 -4.03 -2.46 -5.04
C ILE A 9 -4.93 -2.45 -6.27
N ASP A 10 -6.00 -1.63 -6.25
CA ASP A 10 -7.03 -1.66 -7.31
C ASP A 10 -6.64 -0.85 -8.55
N LYS A 11 -5.88 0.23 -8.37
CA LYS A 11 -5.56 1.22 -9.42
C LYS A 11 -4.11 1.69 -9.33
N PRO A 12 -3.13 0.78 -9.36
CA PRO A 12 -1.73 1.12 -9.10
C PRO A 12 -1.19 2.21 -10.04
N MET A 13 -1.49 2.14 -11.33
CA MET A 13 -1.04 3.15 -12.30
C MET A 13 -1.58 4.55 -11.98
N GLN A 14 -2.87 4.66 -11.69
CA GLN A 14 -3.49 5.95 -11.37
C GLN A 14 -2.93 6.52 -10.08
N THR A 15 -2.72 5.67 -9.08
CA THR A 15 -2.18 6.05 -7.78
C THR A 15 -0.74 6.58 -7.90
N ILE A 16 0.11 5.91 -8.68
CA ILE A 16 1.48 6.37 -8.94
C ILE A 16 1.48 7.68 -9.75
N MET A 17 0.59 7.83 -10.73
CA MET A 17 0.46 9.09 -11.46
C MET A 17 0.08 10.28 -10.55
N GLN A 18 -0.85 10.08 -9.61
CA GLN A 18 -1.19 11.10 -8.62
C GLN A 18 0.01 11.47 -7.73
N LEU A 19 0.79 10.48 -7.30
CA LEU A 19 2.02 10.71 -6.54
C LEU A 19 3.03 11.52 -7.34
N ILE A 20 3.25 11.20 -8.62
CA ILE A 20 4.18 11.90 -9.49
C ILE A 20 3.75 13.37 -9.70
N ILE A 21 2.46 13.60 -9.93
CA ILE A 21 1.91 14.97 -10.04
C ILE A 21 2.16 15.75 -8.74
N PHE A 22 1.92 15.14 -7.60
CA PHE A 22 2.20 15.77 -6.31
C PHE A 22 3.68 16.10 -6.16
N LEU A 23 4.59 15.17 -6.45
CA LEU A 23 6.04 15.37 -6.37
C LEU A 23 6.51 16.51 -7.28
N LYS A 24 6.00 16.59 -8.51
CA LYS A 24 6.28 17.73 -9.41
C LYS A 24 5.80 19.06 -8.84
N ASN A 25 4.62 19.09 -8.23
CA ASN A 25 4.07 20.31 -7.64
C ASN A 25 4.86 20.81 -6.43
N VAL A 26 5.57 19.93 -5.72
CA VAL A 26 6.46 20.32 -4.62
C VAL A 26 7.92 20.52 -5.05
N GLY A 27 8.18 20.59 -6.37
CA GLY A 27 9.48 20.95 -6.92
C GLY A 27 10.45 19.78 -7.14
N VAL A 28 9.98 18.54 -7.11
CA VAL A 28 10.83 17.40 -7.46
C VAL A 28 10.98 17.32 -8.98
N GLU A 29 12.16 17.67 -9.45
CA GLU A 29 12.53 17.53 -10.87
C GLU A 29 12.97 16.08 -11.13
N SER A 30 12.26 15.39 -12.02
CA SER A 30 12.59 14.03 -12.41
C SER A 30 12.01 13.71 -13.77
N ASN A 31 12.74 12.91 -14.54
CA ASN A 31 12.29 12.41 -15.83
C ASN A 31 11.44 11.14 -15.64
N PHE A 32 10.19 11.32 -15.24
CA PHE A 32 9.19 10.25 -15.18
C PHE A 32 8.58 10.05 -16.56
N THR A 33 9.05 9.05 -17.31
CA THR A 33 8.40 8.63 -18.55
C THR A 33 7.34 7.56 -18.25
N ASP A 34 6.32 7.47 -19.11
CA ASP A 34 5.25 6.47 -18.96
C ASP A 34 5.82 5.04 -18.88
N GLN A 35 6.85 4.74 -19.68
CA GLN A 35 7.49 3.43 -19.64
C GLN A 35 8.18 3.14 -18.29
N LYS A 36 8.83 4.12 -17.68
CA LYS A 36 9.43 3.95 -16.34
C LYS A 36 8.37 3.71 -15.28
N ILE A 37 7.23 4.38 -15.39
CA ILE A 37 6.10 4.20 -14.46
C ILE A 37 5.52 2.80 -14.60
N VAL A 38 5.26 2.35 -15.81
CA VAL A 38 4.79 0.97 -16.09
C VAL A 38 5.75 -0.04 -15.51
N ASN A 39 7.04 0.07 -15.83
CA ASN A 39 8.06 -0.86 -15.34
C ASN A 39 8.14 -0.88 -13.80
N ALA A 40 8.01 0.28 -13.15
CA ALA A 40 8.01 0.37 -11.69
C ALA A 40 6.80 -0.35 -11.09
N VAL A 41 5.60 -0.14 -11.63
CA VAL A 41 4.39 -0.80 -11.16
C VAL A 41 4.45 -2.32 -11.37
N GLU A 42 4.94 -2.77 -12.52
CA GLU A 42 5.06 -4.20 -12.83
C GLU A 42 6.11 -4.89 -11.96
N SER A 43 7.28 -4.28 -11.80
CA SER A 43 8.37 -4.87 -11.00
C SER A 43 8.07 -4.92 -9.51
N THR A 44 7.28 -3.98 -9.01
CA THR A 44 6.91 -3.88 -7.59
C THR A 44 5.54 -4.47 -7.25
N ASN A 45 4.92 -5.19 -8.17
CA ASN A 45 3.67 -5.88 -7.83
C ASN A 45 3.91 -6.95 -6.75
N PHE A 46 2.87 -7.25 -5.98
CA PHE A 46 2.98 -8.13 -4.82
C PHE A 46 3.54 -9.53 -5.16
N THR A 47 3.15 -10.08 -6.30
CA THR A 47 3.62 -11.41 -6.74
C THR A 47 5.12 -11.42 -6.98
N ASN A 48 5.65 -10.39 -7.65
CA ASN A 48 7.08 -10.26 -7.91
C ASN A 48 7.87 -10.05 -6.61
N LEU A 49 7.39 -9.16 -5.72
CA LEU A 49 8.04 -8.92 -4.43
C LEU A 49 8.03 -10.17 -3.54
N ASN A 50 6.93 -10.90 -3.49
CA ASN A 50 6.83 -12.16 -2.76
C ASN A 50 7.79 -13.23 -3.32
N LYS A 51 7.92 -13.32 -4.64
CA LYS A 51 8.86 -14.22 -5.32
C LYS A 51 10.30 -13.84 -4.99
N MET A 52 10.65 -12.56 -5.12
CA MET A 52 12.00 -12.05 -4.81
C MET A 52 12.37 -12.34 -3.35
N GLU A 53 11.48 -12.11 -2.39
CA GLU A 53 11.70 -12.44 -0.99
C GLU A 53 11.95 -13.94 -0.80
N THR A 54 11.20 -14.78 -1.52
CA THR A 54 11.35 -16.24 -1.42
C THR A 54 12.70 -16.73 -1.97
N GLU A 55 13.18 -16.09 -3.04
CA GLU A 55 14.43 -16.49 -3.72
C GLU A 55 15.68 -15.86 -3.11
N LEU A 56 15.60 -14.59 -2.70
CA LEU A 56 16.75 -13.78 -2.28
C LEU A 56 16.73 -13.44 -0.78
N GLY A 57 15.62 -13.69 -0.10
CA GLY A 57 15.37 -13.20 1.25
C GLY A 57 15.00 -11.72 1.27
N PHE A 58 14.71 -11.20 2.46
CA PHE A 58 14.44 -9.79 2.72
C PHE A 58 15.21 -9.36 3.98
N GLU A 59 16.19 -8.49 3.81
CA GLU A 59 17.14 -8.12 4.89
C GLU A 59 16.44 -7.51 6.11
N GLU A 60 15.32 -6.80 5.91
CA GLU A 60 14.55 -6.18 7.00
C GLU A 60 13.56 -7.16 7.67
N SER A 61 13.53 -8.43 7.23
CA SER A 61 12.66 -9.45 7.82
C SER A 61 13.12 -9.77 9.25
N ILE A 62 12.26 -9.50 10.22
CA ILE A 62 12.53 -9.79 11.63
C ILE A 62 12.18 -11.27 11.89
N TYR A 63 13.12 -12.00 12.48
CA TYR A 63 12.96 -13.41 12.89
C TYR A 63 12.60 -14.39 11.76
N GLY A 64 13.00 -14.10 10.51
CA GLY A 64 12.70 -14.97 9.37
C GLY A 64 11.22 -15.07 8.99
N THR A 65 10.40 -14.15 9.48
CA THR A 65 8.99 -14.08 9.09
C THR A 65 8.85 -13.46 7.70
N LYS A 66 7.95 -14.02 6.89
CA LYS A 66 7.71 -13.53 5.55
C LYS A 66 7.08 -12.14 5.58
N PHE A 67 7.75 -11.15 4.99
CA PHE A 67 7.29 -9.77 4.92
C PHE A 67 6.13 -9.62 3.90
N PHE A 68 6.34 -10.08 2.67
CA PHE A 68 5.31 -10.08 1.63
C PHE A 68 4.37 -11.29 1.78
N ASN A 69 3.57 -11.30 2.86
CA ASN A 69 2.78 -12.47 3.25
C ASN A 69 1.51 -12.64 2.39
N ILE A 70 0.53 -11.75 2.51
CA ILE A 70 -0.78 -11.94 1.85
C ILE A 70 -1.10 -10.86 0.81
N GLY A 71 -0.77 -9.59 1.06
CA GLY A 71 -0.92 -8.47 0.13
C GLY A 71 -2.36 -8.20 -0.36
N LYS A 72 -3.37 -8.55 0.44
CA LYS A 72 -4.79 -8.37 0.10
C LYS A 72 -5.44 -7.33 0.99
N LYS A 73 -6.38 -6.57 0.44
CA LYS A 73 -7.21 -5.65 1.20
C LYS A 73 -8.26 -6.38 2.03
N ASN A 74 -8.81 -5.71 3.04
CA ASN A 74 -9.88 -6.21 3.91
C ASN A 74 -9.55 -7.45 4.75
N GLN A 75 -8.28 -7.76 4.99
CA GLN A 75 -7.89 -8.94 5.77
C GLN A 75 -8.31 -8.85 7.24
N TRP A 76 -8.42 -7.63 7.76
CA TRP A 76 -8.87 -7.38 9.12
C TRP A 76 -10.24 -8.02 9.42
N LYS A 77 -11.13 -8.12 8.42
CA LYS A 77 -12.45 -8.75 8.57
C LYS A 77 -12.39 -10.23 8.96
N LYS A 78 -11.27 -10.90 8.65
CA LYS A 78 -11.05 -12.32 9.00
C LYS A 78 -10.12 -12.50 10.19
N ASN A 79 -9.21 -11.57 10.40
CA ASN A 79 -8.10 -11.69 11.33
C ASN A 79 -8.31 -10.95 12.64
N LEU A 80 -9.16 -9.90 12.66
CA LEU A 80 -9.49 -9.17 13.89
C LEU A 80 -10.80 -9.70 14.48
N SER A 81 -10.83 -9.83 15.81
CA SER A 81 -12.07 -10.09 16.53
C SER A 81 -12.99 -8.86 16.48
N ALA A 82 -14.30 -9.10 16.64
CA ALA A 82 -15.27 -8.00 16.72
C ALA A 82 -14.94 -7.00 17.84
N PHE A 83 -14.41 -7.48 18.97
CA PHE A 83 -13.98 -6.64 20.08
C PHE A 83 -12.88 -5.65 19.65
N HIS A 84 -11.79 -6.15 19.05
CA HIS A 84 -10.70 -5.29 18.59
C HIS A 84 -11.15 -4.34 17.46
N THR A 85 -12.00 -4.79 16.55
CA THR A 85 -12.55 -3.94 15.50
C THR A 85 -13.31 -2.76 16.08
N GLN A 86 -14.23 -3.00 17.03
CA GLN A 86 -15.01 -1.95 17.68
C GLN A 86 -14.13 -0.99 18.50
N ASP A 87 -13.12 -1.49 19.19
CA ASP A 87 -12.21 -0.67 19.96
C ASP A 87 -11.40 0.28 19.06
N ILE A 88 -10.88 -0.22 17.94
CA ILE A 88 -10.18 0.59 16.93
C ILE A 88 -11.13 1.64 16.33
N GLU A 89 -12.31 1.23 15.89
CA GLU A 89 -13.30 2.13 15.30
C GLU A 89 -13.72 3.24 16.27
N LYS A 90 -13.89 2.92 17.54
CA LYS A 90 -14.22 3.91 18.58
C LYS A 90 -13.05 4.85 18.86
N SER A 91 -11.85 4.30 19.00
CA SER A 91 -10.65 5.08 19.33
C SER A 91 -10.22 6.02 18.22
N PHE A 92 -10.42 5.64 16.97
CA PHE A 92 -9.97 6.39 15.79
C PHE A 92 -11.11 6.91 14.90
N ALA A 93 -12.35 6.99 15.43
CA ALA A 93 -13.55 7.35 14.70
C ALA A 93 -13.41 8.62 13.84
N GLN A 94 -12.85 9.70 14.39
CA GLN A 94 -12.68 10.96 13.66
C GLN A 94 -11.74 10.82 12.48
N THR A 95 -10.60 10.17 12.68
CA THR A 95 -9.61 9.94 11.63
C THR A 95 -10.16 9.02 10.54
N MET A 96 -10.83 7.96 10.95
CA MET A 96 -11.44 7.00 10.02
C MET A 96 -12.54 7.65 9.18
N LYS A 97 -13.39 8.50 9.77
CA LYS A 97 -14.39 9.31 9.02
C LYS A 97 -13.72 10.28 8.06
N LYS A 98 -12.68 11.00 8.52
CA LYS A 98 -11.93 11.94 7.66
C LYS A 98 -11.40 11.29 6.38
N PHE A 99 -10.97 10.03 6.46
CA PHE A 99 -10.43 9.28 5.33
C PHE A 99 -11.44 8.32 4.67
N GLY A 100 -12.71 8.33 5.09
CA GLY A 100 -13.78 7.56 4.47
C GLY A 100 -13.73 6.05 4.78
N TYR A 101 -13.22 5.68 5.96
CA TYR A 101 -13.25 4.31 6.48
C TYR A 101 -14.42 4.06 7.44
N LEU A 102 -15.03 5.11 7.97
CA LEU A 102 -16.31 5.09 8.72
C LEU A 102 -17.24 6.16 8.16
N TYR A 103 -18.56 5.91 8.23
CA TYR A 103 -19.63 6.82 7.79
C TYR A 103 -20.31 7.50 8.97
#